data_e440f28c5724d05b29b4d1ffea1f416d
#
_entry.id   e440f28c5724d05b29b4d1ffea1f416d
#
_cell.length_a   1.000
_cell.length_b   1.000
_cell.length_c   1.000
_cell.angle_alpha   90.00
_cell.angle_beta   90.00
_cell.angle_gamma   90.00
#
_symmetry.space_group_name_H-M   'P 1'
#
loop_
_entity.id
_entity.type
_entity.pdbx_description
1 polymer ?
#
loop_
_entity_poly.entity_id
_entity_poly.type
_entity_poly.pdbx_seq_one_letter_code
_entity_poly.pdbx_strand_id
1 'polypeptide(L)'
;MVFKRYHSAMQAVAYAIAGPVIADEVVQEAWFSALKALPKFEGRSSLKSWLIRIVANEAKTRRRKENRSVSLEAIQDTWATDPRFNENSHWKNPSSQWHGDTPEDLLVADELKDCIEKHLALLPENQLAALRLRDAGGLSMDELCNILEVSSSNVRVLLHRARDKVLKVIDHFQMTGEC
;
A
#
# COMPACT_ATOMS: atom_id res chain seq x y z
N MET A 1 25.37 7.79 4.10
CA MET A 1 25.23 6.88 2.95
C MET A 1 23.76 6.87 2.50
N VAL A 2 23.49 7.26 1.26
CA VAL A 2 22.13 7.37 0.67
C VAL A 2 21.40 6.03 0.71
N PHE A 3 22.07 4.93 0.36
CA PHE A 3 21.50 3.58 0.37
C PHE A 3 20.81 3.22 1.70
N LYS A 4 21.52 3.30 2.83
CA LYS A 4 20.96 2.93 4.15
C LYS A 4 19.74 3.78 4.52
N ARG A 5 19.68 5.03 4.05
CA ARG A 5 18.62 5.97 4.37
C ARG A 5 17.31 5.71 3.62
N TYR A 6 17.39 5.24 2.39
CA TYR A 6 16.21 5.13 1.51
C TYR A 6 15.84 3.69 1.14
N HIS A 7 16.70 2.72 1.42
CA HIS A 7 16.48 1.32 1.05
C HIS A 7 15.18 0.75 1.62
N SER A 8 14.91 0.96 2.92
CA SER A 8 13.70 0.47 3.57
C SER A 8 12.42 1.09 2.98
N ALA A 9 12.46 2.39 2.65
CA ALA A 9 11.32 3.04 2.00
C ALA A 9 11.07 2.51 0.59
N MET A 10 12.14 2.25 -0.19
CA MET A 10 12.03 1.63 -1.51
C MET A 10 11.52 0.19 -1.40
N GLN A 11 11.97 -0.56 -0.40
CA GLN A 11 11.52 -1.93 -0.15
C GLN A 11 10.02 -1.99 0.21
N ALA A 12 9.54 -1.08 1.05
CA ALA A 12 8.12 -0.96 1.39
C ALA A 12 7.25 -0.70 0.14
N VAL A 13 7.72 0.14 -0.78
CA VAL A 13 7.02 0.43 -2.04
C VAL A 13 7.03 -0.77 -2.98
N ALA A 14 8.19 -1.42 -3.15
CA ALA A 14 8.30 -2.63 -3.97
C ALA A 14 7.39 -3.74 -3.44
N TYR A 15 7.40 -3.98 -2.12
CA TYR A 15 6.52 -4.93 -1.46
C TYR A 15 5.04 -4.60 -1.69
N ALA A 16 4.66 -3.32 -1.55
CA ALA A 16 3.28 -2.88 -1.71
C ALA A 16 2.74 -3.12 -3.13
N ILE A 17 3.58 -2.92 -4.15
CA ILE A 17 3.16 -2.99 -5.55
C ILE A 17 3.38 -4.39 -6.13
N ALA A 18 4.55 -4.99 -5.92
CA ALA A 18 4.96 -6.23 -6.56
C ALA A 18 4.79 -7.48 -5.68
N GLY A 19 4.53 -7.29 -4.37
CA GLY A 19 4.40 -8.38 -3.41
C GLY A 19 5.73 -8.86 -2.83
N PRO A 20 5.68 -9.76 -1.80
CA PRO A 20 6.88 -10.14 -1.04
C PRO A 20 7.90 -10.93 -1.85
N VAL A 21 7.44 -11.75 -2.79
CA VAL A 21 8.30 -12.73 -3.50
C VAL A 21 9.38 -12.05 -4.35
N ILE A 22 9.04 -10.93 -5.00
CA ILE A 22 9.92 -10.27 -5.97
C ILE A 22 10.36 -8.87 -5.52
N ALA A 23 9.95 -8.42 -4.33
CA ALA A 23 10.24 -7.07 -3.85
C ALA A 23 11.76 -6.78 -3.80
N ASP A 24 12.56 -7.71 -3.32
CA ASP A 24 14.01 -7.53 -3.21
C ASP A 24 14.67 -7.38 -4.57
N GLU A 25 14.26 -8.18 -5.55
CA GLU A 25 14.76 -8.11 -6.95
C GLU A 25 14.37 -6.77 -7.58
N VAL A 26 13.12 -6.33 -7.39
CA VAL A 26 12.64 -5.02 -7.84
C VAL A 26 13.46 -3.87 -7.24
N VAL A 27 13.79 -3.93 -5.95
CA VAL A 27 14.60 -2.90 -5.29
C VAL A 27 16.02 -2.88 -5.85
N GLN A 28 16.63 -4.05 -6.13
CA GLN A 28 17.94 -4.12 -6.75
C GLN A 28 17.93 -3.46 -8.14
N GLU A 29 16.98 -3.82 -9.00
CA GLU A 29 16.83 -3.22 -10.33
C GLU A 29 16.59 -1.71 -10.24
N ALA A 30 15.76 -1.27 -9.29
CA ALA A 30 15.50 0.14 -9.06
C ALA A 30 16.77 0.91 -8.65
N TRP A 31 17.66 0.32 -7.84
CA TRP A 31 18.95 0.92 -7.52
C TRP A 31 19.86 1.02 -8.74
N PHE A 32 19.92 0.01 -9.60
CA PHE A 32 20.67 0.08 -10.86
C PHE A 32 20.14 1.19 -11.77
N SER A 33 18.81 1.28 -11.90
CA SER A 33 18.15 2.32 -12.69
C SER A 33 18.42 3.72 -12.09
N ALA A 34 18.38 3.84 -10.76
CA ALA A 34 18.69 5.10 -10.07
C ALA A 34 20.14 5.54 -10.28
N LEU A 35 21.11 4.62 -10.18
CA LEU A 35 22.52 4.94 -10.40
C LEU A 35 22.78 5.42 -11.85
N LYS A 36 22.16 4.77 -12.83
CA LYS A 36 22.24 5.18 -14.24
C LYS A 36 21.62 6.55 -14.51
N ALA A 37 20.50 6.86 -13.81
CA ALA A 37 19.77 8.09 -14.00
C ALA A 37 20.27 9.25 -13.13
N LEU A 38 21.08 8.97 -12.10
CA LEU A 38 21.58 9.99 -11.14
C LEU A 38 22.30 11.19 -11.80
N PRO A 39 23.14 10.99 -12.85
CA PRO A 39 23.78 12.13 -13.53
C PRO A 39 22.79 13.10 -14.19
N LYS A 40 21.55 12.66 -14.45
CA LYS A 40 20.47 13.46 -15.04
C LYS A 40 19.47 13.98 -14.02
N PHE A 41 19.73 13.76 -12.73
CA PHE A 41 18.86 14.25 -11.67
C PHE A 41 19.00 15.74 -11.45
N GLU A 42 17.98 16.50 -11.83
CA GLU A 42 17.98 17.97 -11.82
C GLU A 42 17.52 18.58 -10.47
N GLY A 43 17.22 17.78 -9.47
CA GLY A 43 16.78 18.29 -8.15
C GLY A 43 15.38 18.92 -8.12
N ARG A 44 14.53 18.70 -9.15
CA ARG A 44 13.16 19.24 -9.21
C ARG A 44 12.23 18.64 -8.14
N SER A 45 12.61 17.53 -7.53
CA SER A 45 11.93 16.89 -6.42
C SER A 45 12.94 16.45 -5.37
N SER A 46 12.45 16.03 -4.18
CA SER A 46 13.34 15.42 -3.19
C SER A 46 13.96 14.13 -3.75
N LEU A 47 15.19 13.82 -3.33
CA LEU A 47 15.86 12.58 -3.72
C LEU A 47 15.01 11.35 -3.30
N LYS A 48 14.34 11.42 -2.15
CA LYS A 48 13.40 10.38 -1.69
C LYS A 48 12.28 10.17 -2.70
N SER A 49 11.56 11.22 -3.07
CA SER A 49 10.43 11.12 -4.01
C SER A 49 10.87 10.61 -5.39
N TRP A 50 12.06 11.03 -5.84
CA TRP A 50 12.64 10.56 -7.09
C TRP A 50 12.97 9.06 -7.06
N LEU A 51 13.61 8.56 -5.98
CA LEU A 51 13.89 7.14 -5.79
C LEU A 51 12.60 6.30 -5.66
N ILE A 52 11.62 6.79 -4.92
CA ILE A 52 10.31 6.14 -4.78
C ILE A 52 9.62 6.00 -6.14
N ARG A 53 9.70 7.01 -7.00
CA ARG A 53 9.15 6.94 -8.36
C ARG A 53 9.86 5.89 -9.22
N ILE A 54 11.17 5.77 -9.12
CA ILE A 54 11.93 4.76 -9.85
C ILE A 54 11.50 3.35 -9.43
N VAL A 55 11.51 3.06 -8.11
CA VAL A 55 11.14 1.72 -7.63
C VAL A 55 9.67 1.39 -7.94
N ALA A 56 8.76 2.36 -7.87
CA ALA A 56 7.37 2.15 -8.24
C ALA A 56 7.20 1.77 -9.71
N ASN A 57 7.95 2.41 -10.61
CA ASN A 57 7.92 2.10 -12.04
C ASN A 57 8.48 0.70 -12.34
N GLU A 58 9.59 0.32 -11.68
CA GLU A 58 10.15 -1.03 -11.81
C GLU A 58 9.18 -2.09 -11.28
N ALA A 59 8.57 -1.86 -10.12
CA ALA A 59 7.58 -2.73 -9.52
C ALA A 59 6.36 -2.96 -10.44
N LYS A 60 5.80 -1.88 -11.01
CA LYS A 60 4.70 -1.96 -11.98
C LYS A 60 5.10 -2.73 -13.24
N THR A 61 6.30 -2.46 -13.75
CA THR A 61 6.81 -3.12 -14.96
C THR A 61 6.97 -4.61 -14.73
N ARG A 62 7.53 -4.99 -13.58
CA ARG A 62 7.73 -6.40 -13.22
C ARG A 62 6.39 -7.12 -13.06
N ARG A 63 5.46 -6.52 -12.32
CA ARG A 63 4.12 -7.07 -12.11
C ARG A 63 3.32 -7.23 -13.41
N ARG A 64 3.40 -6.26 -14.33
CA ARG A 64 2.76 -6.38 -15.66
C ARG A 64 3.34 -7.56 -16.48
N LYS A 65 4.62 -7.88 -16.31
CA LYS A 65 5.24 -9.04 -16.98
C LYS A 65 4.72 -10.36 -16.40
N GLU A 66 4.48 -10.40 -15.09
CA GLU A 66 3.99 -11.58 -14.38
C GLU A 66 2.46 -11.76 -14.54
N ASN A 67 1.69 -10.66 -14.48
CA ASN A 67 0.22 -10.66 -14.58
C ASN A 67 -0.27 -10.30 -15.99
N ARG A 68 0.11 -11.04 -17.00
CA ARG A 68 -0.37 -10.81 -18.39
C ARG A 68 -1.87 -11.09 -18.60
N SER A 69 -2.67 -11.28 -17.54
CA SER A 69 -4.05 -11.74 -17.63
C SER A 69 -5.08 -11.04 -16.72
N VAL A 70 -4.85 -9.85 -16.20
CA VAL A 70 -5.92 -9.16 -15.44
C VAL A 70 -6.22 -7.79 -16.05
N SER A 71 -7.41 -7.72 -16.66
CA SER A 71 -8.03 -6.53 -17.23
C SER A 71 -8.23 -5.43 -16.17
N LEU A 72 -7.90 -4.18 -16.54
CA LEU A 72 -8.23 -2.99 -15.75
C LEU A 72 -9.76 -2.83 -15.78
N GLU A 73 -10.44 -3.18 -14.68
CA GLU A 73 -11.83 -2.78 -14.50
C GLU A 73 -11.90 -1.26 -14.27
N ALA A 74 -12.61 -0.59 -15.15
CA ALA A 74 -12.93 0.82 -15.04
C ALA A 74 -13.68 1.09 -13.73
N ILE A 75 -13.13 1.97 -12.90
CA ILE A 75 -13.72 2.38 -11.61
C ILE A 75 -14.86 3.34 -11.93
N GLN A 76 -16.10 2.87 -11.81
CA GLN A 76 -17.26 3.75 -11.79
C GLN A 76 -17.35 4.48 -10.45
N ASP A 77 -17.35 5.81 -10.52
CA ASP A 77 -17.48 6.72 -9.39
C ASP A 77 -18.88 6.70 -8.80
N THR A 78 -19.08 5.97 -7.72
CA THR A 78 -20.21 6.18 -6.82
C THR A 78 -19.65 6.51 -5.43
N TRP A 79 -19.74 7.79 -5.07
CA TRP A 79 -19.32 8.32 -3.78
C TRP A 79 -20.37 8.01 -2.72
N ALA A 80 -20.07 7.09 -1.81
CA ALA A 80 -20.70 7.06 -0.50
C ALA A 80 -19.65 7.48 0.52
N THR A 81 -19.83 8.64 1.17
CA THR A 81 -19.02 9.07 2.29
C THR A 81 -19.38 8.22 3.49
N ASP A 82 -18.53 7.27 3.85
CA ASP A 82 -18.68 6.50 5.08
C ASP A 82 -18.35 7.41 6.27
N PRO A 83 -19.28 7.60 7.22
CA PRO A 83 -19.11 8.51 8.36
C PRO A 83 -17.96 8.11 9.31
N ARG A 84 -17.42 6.91 9.19
CA ARG A 84 -16.30 6.40 10.00
C ARG A 84 -14.95 6.99 9.62
N PHE A 85 -14.84 7.61 8.44
CA PHE A 85 -13.61 8.23 7.96
C PHE A 85 -13.71 9.76 7.98
N ASN A 86 -12.59 10.43 8.23
CA ASN A 86 -12.49 11.89 8.11
C ASN A 86 -12.22 12.33 6.66
N GLU A 87 -12.20 13.64 6.41
CA GLU A 87 -11.94 14.22 5.08
C GLU A 87 -10.59 13.80 4.46
N ASN A 88 -9.63 13.38 5.29
CA ASN A 88 -8.33 12.86 4.87
C ASN A 88 -8.31 11.33 4.73
N SER A 89 -9.49 10.68 4.75
CA SER A 89 -9.63 9.23 4.69
C SER A 89 -8.90 8.48 5.81
N HIS A 90 -8.74 9.10 7.00
CA HIS A 90 -8.29 8.45 8.22
C HIS A 90 -9.48 8.06 9.08
N TRP A 91 -9.32 7.02 9.87
CA TRP A 91 -10.31 6.59 10.86
C TRP A 91 -10.59 7.70 11.86
N LYS A 92 -11.87 8.02 12.08
CA LYS A 92 -12.28 8.96 13.12
C LYS A 92 -12.08 8.39 14.52
N ASN A 93 -12.36 7.10 14.69
CA ASN A 93 -12.15 6.36 15.92
C ASN A 93 -11.41 5.05 15.60
N PRO A 94 -10.08 5.00 15.70
CA PRO A 94 -9.36 3.72 15.66
C PRO A 94 -9.82 2.89 16.86
N SER A 95 -10.06 1.60 16.64
CA SER A 95 -10.45 0.67 17.70
C SER A 95 -9.41 0.69 18.81
N SER A 96 -9.78 1.22 20.00
CA SER A 96 -8.88 1.39 21.15
C SER A 96 -8.70 0.11 22.00
N GLN A 97 -9.28 -1.01 21.57
CA GLN A 97 -9.34 -2.25 22.38
C GLN A 97 -8.25 -3.28 22.08
N TRP A 98 -7.15 -2.88 21.43
CA TRP A 98 -6.09 -3.80 20.99
C TRP A 98 -4.93 -3.93 21.99
N HIS A 99 -5.13 -3.65 23.26
CA HIS A 99 -4.10 -3.76 24.31
C HIS A 99 -4.47 -4.83 25.32
N GLY A 100 -4.46 -6.08 24.88
CA GLY A 100 -4.39 -7.22 25.79
C GLY A 100 -2.96 -7.73 25.79
N ASP A 101 -2.31 -7.70 26.95
CA ASP A 101 -0.95 -8.23 27.15
C ASP A 101 -0.99 -9.71 27.57
N THR A 102 -2.11 -10.44 27.32
CA THR A 102 -2.19 -11.86 27.65
C THR A 102 -1.73 -12.73 26.47
N PRO A 103 -1.18 -13.94 26.73
CA PRO A 103 -0.80 -14.86 25.65
C PRO A 103 -1.96 -15.21 24.71
N GLU A 104 -3.19 -15.28 25.22
CA GLU A 104 -4.40 -15.51 24.44
C GLU A 104 -4.70 -14.35 23.50
N ASP A 105 -4.56 -13.11 23.95
CA ASP A 105 -4.76 -11.91 23.15
C ASP A 105 -3.73 -11.83 22.00
N LEU A 106 -2.50 -12.27 22.26
CA LEU A 106 -1.44 -12.31 21.23
C LEU A 106 -1.75 -13.36 20.15
N LEU A 107 -2.28 -14.53 20.51
CA LEU A 107 -2.70 -15.55 19.54
C LEU A 107 -3.85 -15.04 18.67
N VAL A 108 -4.87 -14.43 19.27
CA VAL A 108 -5.99 -13.83 18.55
C VAL A 108 -5.51 -12.71 17.61
N ALA A 109 -4.54 -11.93 18.04
CA ALA A 109 -3.97 -10.86 17.20
C ALA A 109 -3.21 -11.43 15.98
N ASP A 110 -2.49 -12.54 16.14
CA ASP A 110 -1.80 -13.21 15.03
C ASP A 110 -2.79 -13.87 14.06
N GLU A 111 -3.84 -14.53 14.54
CA GLU A 111 -4.91 -15.11 13.71
C GLU A 111 -5.64 -14.02 12.90
N LEU A 112 -5.97 -12.89 13.54
CA LEU A 112 -6.60 -11.78 12.86
C LEU A 112 -5.66 -11.16 11.81
N LYS A 113 -4.38 -11.04 12.12
CA LYS A 113 -3.37 -10.53 11.18
C LYS A 113 -3.30 -11.43 9.94
N ASP A 114 -3.26 -12.73 10.12
CA ASP A 114 -3.25 -13.69 9.02
C ASP A 114 -4.54 -13.63 8.21
N CYS A 115 -5.68 -13.45 8.89
CA CYS A 115 -6.97 -13.23 8.24
C CYS A 115 -6.97 -11.96 7.38
N ILE A 116 -6.50 -10.85 7.94
CA ILE A 116 -6.38 -9.58 7.21
C ILE A 116 -5.46 -9.75 5.98
N GLU A 117 -4.29 -10.38 6.11
CA GLU A 117 -3.37 -10.57 4.98
C GLU A 117 -3.99 -11.44 3.86
N LYS A 118 -4.74 -12.49 4.20
CA LYS A 118 -5.49 -13.28 3.22
C LYS A 118 -6.49 -12.43 2.44
N HIS A 119 -7.26 -11.58 3.14
CA HIS A 119 -8.25 -10.71 2.49
C HIS A 119 -7.61 -9.54 1.74
N LEU A 120 -6.46 -9.02 2.20
CA LEU A 120 -5.68 -8.04 1.46
C LEU A 120 -5.20 -8.60 0.12
N ALA A 121 -4.84 -9.87 0.05
CA ALA A 121 -4.45 -10.52 -1.19
C ALA A 121 -5.59 -10.59 -2.23
N LEU A 122 -6.85 -10.51 -1.79
CA LEU A 122 -8.04 -10.50 -2.64
C LEU A 122 -8.44 -9.09 -3.10
N LEU A 123 -7.78 -8.04 -2.62
CA LEU A 123 -8.04 -6.68 -3.07
C LEU A 123 -7.57 -6.46 -4.51
N PRO A 124 -8.31 -5.65 -5.29
CA PRO A 124 -7.78 -5.14 -6.55
C PRO A 124 -6.43 -4.46 -6.35
N GLU A 125 -5.54 -4.65 -7.31
CA GLU A 125 -4.14 -4.23 -7.25
C GLU A 125 -3.93 -2.79 -6.80
N ASN A 126 -4.67 -1.85 -7.41
CA ASN A 126 -4.55 -0.44 -7.07
C ASN A 126 -5.08 -0.10 -5.67
N GLN A 127 -6.08 -0.85 -5.18
CA GLN A 127 -6.59 -0.67 -3.81
C GLN A 127 -5.57 -1.16 -2.78
N LEU A 128 -4.99 -2.33 -2.99
CA LEU A 128 -3.94 -2.89 -2.14
C LEU A 128 -2.70 -1.98 -2.11
N ALA A 129 -2.24 -1.54 -3.29
CA ALA A 129 -1.09 -0.65 -3.40
C ALA A 129 -1.35 0.68 -2.68
N ALA A 130 -2.51 1.32 -2.90
CA ALA A 130 -2.87 2.56 -2.22
C ALA A 130 -2.87 2.40 -0.70
N LEU A 131 -3.49 1.32 -0.19
CA LEU A 131 -3.57 1.04 1.25
C LEU A 131 -2.19 0.84 1.87
N ARG A 132 -1.38 -0.07 1.31
CA ARG A 132 -0.04 -0.36 1.83
C ARG A 132 0.90 0.84 1.76
N LEU A 133 0.88 1.57 0.65
CA LEU A 133 1.70 2.77 0.49
C LEU A 133 1.31 3.88 1.47
N ARG A 134 0.01 4.03 1.76
CA ARG A 134 -0.47 5.04 2.70
C ARG A 134 -0.25 4.64 4.15
N ASP A 135 -0.73 3.46 4.55
CA ASP A 135 -0.85 3.08 5.95
C ASP A 135 0.45 2.44 6.47
N ALA A 136 1.11 1.58 5.69
CA ALA A 136 2.41 1.00 6.06
C ALA A 136 3.60 1.87 5.62
N GLY A 137 3.51 2.50 4.44
CA GLY A 137 4.59 3.32 3.88
C GLY A 137 4.62 4.77 4.35
N GLY A 138 3.53 5.27 4.96
CA GLY A 138 3.41 6.66 5.45
C GLY A 138 3.51 7.73 4.37
N LEU A 139 3.21 7.37 3.12
CA LEU A 139 3.33 8.29 1.98
C LEU A 139 2.21 9.33 1.99
N SER A 140 2.52 10.55 1.56
CA SER A 140 1.56 11.63 1.39
C SER A 140 0.58 11.35 0.24
N MET A 141 -0.54 12.08 0.19
CA MET A 141 -1.50 11.96 -0.92
C MET A 141 -0.87 12.31 -2.26
N ASP A 142 0.00 13.34 -2.29
CA ASP A 142 0.68 13.76 -3.53
C ASP A 142 1.67 12.71 -4.01
N GLU A 143 2.41 12.06 -3.09
CA GLU A 143 3.29 10.94 -3.44
C GLU A 143 2.50 9.76 -3.99
N LEU A 144 1.34 9.43 -3.40
CA LEU A 144 0.43 8.39 -3.90
C LEU A 144 -0.10 8.71 -5.31
N CYS A 145 -0.56 9.94 -5.54
CA CYS A 145 -1.02 10.36 -6.86
C CYS A 145 0.08 10.18 -7.92
N ASN A 146 1.32 10.58 -7.57
CA ASN A 146 2.46 10.45 -8.46
C ASN A 146 2.86 8.99 -8.73
N ILE A 147 2.82 8.13 -7.69
CA ILE A 147 3.18 6.72 -7.80
C ILE A 147 2.13 5.93 -8.56
N LEU A 148 0.86 6.11 -8.20
CA LEU A 148 -0.26 5.37 -8.80
C LEU A 148 -0.69 5.95 -10.15
N GLU A 149 -0.23 7.17 -10.49
CA GLU A 149 -0.60 7.90 -11.71
C GLU A 149 -2.11 8.15 -11.82
N VAL A 150 -2.72 8.48 -10.69
CA VAL A 150 -4.16 8.77 -10.58
C VAL A 150 -4.40 10.10 -9.87
N SER A 151 -5.58 10.66 -10.04
CA SER A 151 -5.97 11.90 -9.34
C SER A 151 -6.13 11.69 -7.85
N SER A 152 -6.06 12.78 -7.06
CA SER A 152 -6.27 12.71 -5.61
C SER A 152 -7.66 12.22 -5.22
N SER A 153 -8.67 12.51 -6.03
CA SER A 153 -10.01 11.95 -5.87
C SER A 153 -10.01 10.42 -6.00
N ASN A 154 -9.36 9.90 -7.03
CA ASN A 154 -9.23 8.45 -7.22
C ASN A 154 -8.44 7.77 -6.10
N VAL A 155 -7.35 8.38 -5.61
CA VAL A 155 -6.61 7.82 -4.46
C VAL A 155 -7.52 7.70 -3.23
N ARG A 156 -8.37 8.71 -2.95
CA ARG A 156 -9.33 8.65 -1.85
C ARG A 156 -10.33 7.51 -2.02
N VAL A 157 -10.85 7.31 -3.23
CA VAL A 157 -11.76 6.20 -3.53
C VAL A 157 -11.09 4.84 -3.32
N LEU A 158 -9.86 4.68 -3.82
CA LEU A 158 -9.08 3.44 -3.64
C LEU A 158 -8.86 3.12 -2.16
N LEU A 159 -8.43 4.12 -1.39
CA LEU A 159 -8.20 3.98 0.06
C LEU A 159 -9.50 3.67 0.80
N HIS A 160 -10.60 4.37 0.48
CA HIS A 160 -11.89 4.14 1.11
C HIS A 160 -12.37 2.71 0.89
N ARG A 161 -12.38 2.24 -0.37
CA ARG A 161 -12.81 0.89 -0.72
C ARG A 161 -11.95 -0.20 -0.09
N ALA A 162 -10.62 0.02 -0.06
CA ALA A 162 -9.70 -0.92 0.58
C ALA A 162 -9.96 -1.01 2.09
N ARG A 163 -10.09 0.13 2.76
CA ARG A 163 -10.34 0.20 4.21
C ARG A 163 -11.71 -0.35 4.61
N ASP A 164 -12.75 -0.09 3.82
CA ASP A 164 -14.08 -0.66 4.05
C ASP A 164 -14.06 -2.20 4.03
N LYS A 165 -13.32 -2.79 3.07
CA LYS A 165 -13.16 -4.24 3.03
C LYS A 165 -12.40 -4.79 4.22
N VAL A 166 -11.29 -4.16 4.60
CA VAL A 166 -10.52 -4.57 5.80
C VAL A 166 -11.37 -4.45 7.05
N LEU A 167 -12.16 -3.38 7.18
CA LEU A 167 -13.04 -3.17 8.32
C LEU A 167 -14.07 -4.29 8.45
N LYS A 168 -14.72 -4.66 7.33
CA LYS A 168 -15.69 -5.77 7.33
C LYS A 168 -15.07 -7.09 7.79
N VAL A 169 -13.82 -7.33 7.42
CA VAL A 169 -13.08 -8.52 7.89
C VAL A 169 -12.84 -8.45 9.40
N ILE A 170 -12.41 -7.30 9.90
CA ILE A 170 -12.17 -7.09 11.33
C ILE A 170 -13.48 -7.25 12.11
N ASP A 171 -14.57 -6.60 11.67
CA ASP A 171 -15.88 -6.67 12.31
C ASP A 171 -16.39 -8.13 12.34
N HIS A 172 -16.24 -8.86 11.22
CA HIS A 172 -16.63 -10.26 11.13
C HIS A 172 -15.83 -11.14 12.10
N PHE A 173 -14.51 -11.01 12.10
CA PHE A 173 -13.62 -11.74 12.98
C PHE A 173 -13.91 -11.47 14.46
N GLN A 174 -14.18 -10.21 14.83
CA GLN A 174 -14.54 -9.84 16.20
C GLN A 174 -15.87 -10.44 16.66
N MET A 175 -16.82 -10.63 15.72
CA MET A 175 -18.12 -11.20 16.05
C MET A 175 -18.13 -12.73 16.08
N THR A 176 -17.34 -13.38 15.26
CA THR A 176 -17.40 -14.83 15.05
C THR A 176 -16.16 -15.58 15.51
N GLY A 177 -15.01 -14.92 15.62
CA GLY A 177 -13.71 -15.54 15.81
C GLY A 177 -13.20 -16.30 14.57
N GLU A 178 -13.93 -16.20 13.44
CA GLU A 178 -13.60 -16.90 12.20
C GLU A 178 -13.16 -15.92 11.08
N CYS A 179 -12.34 -16.44 10.16
CA CYS A 179 -11.82 -15.66 9.03
C CYS A 179 -12.74 -15.75 7.81
#